data_71504ae732eebb6cabbf703e3652d5e0
#
_entry.id   71504ae732eebb6cabbf703e3652d5e0
#
_cell.length_a   1.000
_cell.length_b   1.000
_cell.length_c   1.000
_cell.angle_alpha   90.00
_cell.angle_beta   90.00
_cell.angle_gamma   90.00
#
_symmetry.space_group_name_H-M   'P 1'
#
loop_
_entity.id
_entity.type
_entity.pdbx_description
1 polymer ?
#
loop_
_entity_poly.entity_id
_entity_poly.type
_entity_poly.pdbx_seq_one_letter_code
_entity_poly.pdbx_strand_id
1 'polypeptide(L)'
;VLDEPAFRVLRDYAEPGATRRMHNHADATYHVFSLVSGTLRVTVEGEAPKEVHAGEVLSLKGGVMHGFTNIGKETATIVEVFGKAPASK
;
A
#
# COMPACT_ATOMS: atom_id res chain seq x y z
N VAL A 1 9.90 1.41 10.66
CA VAL A 1 10.33 1.75 9.30
C VAL A 1 11.72 1.20 9.03
N LEU A 2 11.87 0.50 7.93
CA LEU A 2 13.16 0.03 7.44
C LEU A 2 13.45 0.78 6.14
N ASP A 3 14.57 1.48 6.09
CA ASP A 3 14.93 2.29 4.93
C ASP A 3 16.33 1.92 4.45
N GLU A 4 16.40 1.22 3.32
CA GLU A 4 17.63 0.72 2.72
C GLU A 4 17.85 1.35 1.34
N PRO A 5 19.07 1.30 0.79
CA PRO A 5 19.32 1.86 -0.54
C PRO A 5 18.44 1.29 -1.65
N ALA A 6 18.08 0.00 -1.57
CA ALA A 6 17.31 -0.67 -2.60
C ALA A 6 15.81 -0.69 -2.36
N PHE A 7 15.37 -0.51 -1.12
CA PHE A 7 13.95 -0.62 -0.77
C PHE A 7 13.62 0.08 0.54
N ARG A 8 12.33 0.32 0.75
CA ARG A 8 11.82 0.88 2.00
C ARG A 8 10.63 0.06 2.45
N VAL A 9 10.55 -0.23 3.75
CA VAL A 9 9.43 -0.96 4.36
C VAL A 9 8.74 -0.06 5.37
N LEU A 10 7.43 0.05 5.27
CA LEU A 10 6.58 0.79 6.20
C LEU A 10 5.56 -0.14 6.83
N ARG A 11 5.24 0.12 8.09
CA ARG A 11 4.08 -0.48 8.75
C ARG A 11 3.13 0.64 9.09
N ASP A 12 1.92 0.55 8.56
CA ASP A 12 0.86 1.53 8.76
C ASP A 12 -0.34 0.92 9.47
N TYR A 13 -1.09 1.77 10.14
CA TYR A 13 -2.33 1.38 10.80
C TYR A 13 -3.45 2.27 10.28
N ALA A 14 -4.61 1.68 10.02
CA ALA A 14 -5.79 2.41 9.60
C ALA A 14 -6.96 2.03 10.49
N GLU A 15 -7.55 3.00 11.18
CA GLU A 15 -8.71 2.76 12.01
C GLU A 15 -9.95 2.53 11.15
N PRO A 16 -11.02 1.91 11.71
CA PRO A 16 -12.27 1.73 10.97
C PRO A 16 -12.78 3.05 10.40
N GLY A 17 -13.12 3.04 9.12
CA GLY A 17 -13.58 4.24 8.40
C GLY A 17 -12.48 5.15 7.90
N ALA A 18 -11.24 4.94 8.29
CA ALA A 18 -10.13 5.76 7.81
C ALA A 18 -9.92 5.56 6.32
N THR A 19 -9.68 6.66 5.62
CA THR A 19 -9.46 6.65 4.17
C THR A 19 -8.11 7.30 3.87
N ARG A 20 -7.29 6.61 3.07
CA ARG A 20 -6.11 7.18 2.45
C ARG A 20 -6.49 7.60 1.04
N ARG A 21 -6.38 8.90 0.75
CA ARG A 21 -6.73 9.42 -0.56
C ARG A 21 -5.82 8.88 -1.65
N MET A 22 -6.30 8.91 -2.89
CA MET A 22 -5.50 8.51 -4.05
C MET A 22 -4.19 9.30 -4.07
N HIS A 23 -3.10 8.58 -4.17
CA HIS A 23 -1.74 9.14 -4.21
C HIS A 23 -0.86 8.20 -4.99
N ASN A 24 0.37 8.62 -5.28
CA ASN A 24 1.34 7.75 -5.92
C ASN A 24 2.70 7.90 -5.24
N HIS A 25 3.58 6.96 -5.56
CA HIS A 25 4.98 6.97 -5.14
C HIS A 25 5.83 6.99 -6.40
N ALA A 26 5.96 8.17 -7.02
CA ALA A 26 6.59 8.32 -8.32
C ALA A 26 8.05 7.88 -8.35
N ASP A 27 8.73 7.89 -7.20
CA ASP A 27 10.11 7.46 -7.05
C ASP A 27 10.26 5.96 -6.79
N ALA A 28 9.17 5.24 -6.58
CA ALA A 28 9.20 3.81 -6.35
C ALA A 28 9.18 3.05 -7.69
N THR A 29 10.01 2.00 -7.79
CA THR A 29 10.01 1.12 -8.96
C THR A 29 8.93 0.06 -8.87
N TYR A 30 8.58 -0.34 -7.66
CA TYR A 30 7.46 -1.25 -7.40
C TYR A 30 6.91 -0.95 -6.00
N HIS A 31 5.70 -1.44 -5.73
CA HIS A 31 5.05 -1.28 -4.44
C HIS A 31 4.33 -2.58 -4.11
N VAL A 32 4.70 -3.21 -3.01
CA VAL A 32 4.03 -4.39 -2.50
C VAL A 32 3.25 -3.98 -1.26
N PHE A 33 1.97 -4.32 -1.25
CA PHE A 33 1.01 -3.96 -0.20
C PHE A 33 0.51 -5.23 0.43
N SER A 34 0.77 -5.42 1.72
CA SER A 34 0.44 -6.64 2.45
C SER A 34 -0.50 -6.29 3.60
N LEU A 35 -1.68 -6.88 3.63
CA LEU A 35 -2.63 -6.67 4.73
C LEU A 35 -2.42 -7.76 5.77
N VAL A 36 -2.01 -7.34 6.98
CA VAL A 36 -1.74 -8.26 8.09
C VAL A 36 -3.01 -8.52 8.90
N SER A 37 -3.82 -7.49 9.11
CA SER A 37 -5.09 -7.61 9.83
C SER A 37 -6.11 -6.61 9.29
N GLY A 38 -7.38 -6.91 9.46
CA GLY A 38 -8.47 -6.03 9.02
C GLY A 38 -8.97 -6.33 7.62
N THR A 39 -9.77 -5.42 7.08
CA THR A 39 -10.35 -5.51 5.74
C THR A 39 -10.33 -4.14 5.11
N LEU A 40 -9.78 -4.03 3.90
CA LEU A 40 -9.68 -2.78 3.18
C LEU A 40 -10.38 -2.86 1.83
N ARG A 41 -10.90 -1.72 1.38
CA ARG A 41 -11.22 -1.51 -0.02
C ARG A 41 -10.07 -0.73 -0.63
N VAL A 42 -9.39 -1.33 -1.60
CA VAL A 42 -8.25 -0.70 -2.27
C VAL A 42 -8.67 -0.26 -3.66
N THR A 43 -8.37 0.99 -3.98
CA THR A 43 -8.64 1.58 -5.29
C THR A 43 -7.33 1.83 -6.01
N VAL A 44 -7.21 1.31 -7.22
CA VAL A 44 -6.03 1.49 -8.07
C VAL A 44 -6.52 2.14 -9.37
N GLU A 45 -5.78 3.14 -9.83
CA GLU A 45 -6.09 3.85 -11.06
C GLU A 45 -6.27 2.89 -12.25
N GLY A 46 -7.37 3.04 -12.96
CA GLY A 46 -7.67 2.19 -14.11
C GLY A 46 -8.25 0.83 -13.79
N GLU A 47 -8.46 0.51 -12.52
CA GLU A 47 -9.03 -0.77 -12.09
C GLU A 47 -10.27 -0.57 -11.22
N ALA A 48 -11.13 -1.58 -11.17
CA ALA A 48 -12.25 -1.58 -10.23
C ALA A 48 -11.72 -1.72 -8.79
N PRO A 49 -12.40 -1.11 -7.80
CA PRO A 49 -12.01 -1.29 -6.39
C PRO A 49 -11.99 -2.76 -6.00
N LYS A 50 -11.03 -3.12 -5.15
CA LYS A 50 -10.86 -4.49 -4.66
C LYS A 50 -11.03 -4.53 -3.16
N GLU A 51 -11.72 -5.56 -2.66
CA GLU A 51 -11.76 -5.85 -1.24
C GLU A 51 -10.58 -6.75 -0.90
N VAL A 52 -9.78 -6.32 0.08
CA VAL A 52 -8.56 -7.02 0.48
C VAL A 52 -8.70 -7.47 1.92
N HIS A 53 -8.38 -8.73 2.18
CA HIS A 53 -8.49 -9.37 3.49
C HIS A 53 -7.13 -9.68 4.08
N ALA A 54 -7.10 -9.89 5.40
CA ALA A 54 -5.86 -10.25 6.10
C ALA A 54 -5.20 -11.48 5.45
N GLY A 55 -3.90 -11.40 5.25
CA GLY A 55 -3.11 -12.43 4.59
C GLY A 55 -2.95 -12.23 3.09
N GLU A 56 -3.69 -11.31 2.49
CA GLU A 56 -3.57 -11.02 1.05
C GLU A 56 -2.49 -9.99 0.77
N VAL A 57 -1.89 -10.11 -0.41
CA VAL A 57 -0.82 -9.23 -0.87
C VAL A 57 -1.17 -8.71 -2.26
N LEU A 58 -0.98 -7.41 -2.45
CA LEU A 58 -1.13 -6.77 -3.77
C LEU A 58 0.21 -6.25 -4.23
N SER A 59 0.48 -6.41 -5.52
CA SER A 59 1.64 -5.81 -6.17
C SER A 59 1.17 -4.70 -7.09
N LEU A 60 1.70 -3.50 -6.89
CA LEU A 60 1.34 -2.32 -7.66
C LEU A 60 2.56 -1.84 -8.44
N LYS A 61 2.32 -1.28 -9.62
CA LYS A 61 3.40 -0.66 -10.39
C LYS A 61 3.82 0.64 -9.71
N GLY A 62 5.10 0.96 -9.80
CA GLY A 62 5.59 2.24 -9.31
C GLY A 62 4.90 3.39 -10.03
N GLY A 63 4.56 4.42 -9.29
CA GLY A 63 3.93 5.62 -9.84
C GLY A 63 2.44 5.54 -10.10
N VAL A 64 1.80 4.37 -9.94
CA VAL A 64 0.36 4.27 -10.14
C VAL A 64 -0.39 4.93 -8.98
N MET A 65 -1.48 5.64 -9.29
CA MET A 65 -2.33 6.24 -8.27
C MET A 65 -3.12 5.16 -7.55
N HIS A 66 -3.14 5.20 -6.24
CA HIS A 66 -3.88 4.24 -5.42
C HIS A 66 -4.31 4.86 -4.09
N GLY A 67 -5.30 4.26 -3.48
CA GLY A 67 -5.79 4.67 -2.17
C GLY A 67 -6.54 3.52 -1.53
N PHE A 68 -6.98 3.69 -0.27
CA PHE A 68 -7.76 2.66 0.41
C PHE A 68 -8.66 3.25 1.48
N THR A 69 -9.66 2.44 1.88
CA THR A 69 -10.56 2.74 2.99
C THR A 69 -10.66 1.49 3.85
N ASN A 70 -10.55 1.65 5.17
CA ASN A 70 -10.82 0.55 6.09
C ASN A 70 -12.33 0.38 6.21
N ILE A 71 -12.85 -0.68 5.61
CA ILE A 71 -14.27 -1.02 5.61
C ILE A 71 -14.63 -2.04 6.69
N GLY A 72 -13.65 -2.46 7.49
CA GLY A 72 -13.86 -3.41 8.57
C GLY A 72 -14.20 -2.72 9.90
N LYS A 73 -14.28 -3.53 10.96
CA LYS A 73 -14.64 -3.07 12.29
C LYS A 73 -13.46 -2.96 13.24
N GLU A 74 -12.28 -3.38 12.80
CA GLU A 74 -11.05 -3.34 13.58
C GLU A 74 -9.98 -2.53 12.88
N THR A 75 -8.95 -2.14 13.63
CA THR A 75 -7.79 -1.45 13.04
C THR A 75 -7.10 -2.39 12.06
N ALA A 76 -6.86 -1.89 10.85
CA ALA A 76 -6.11 -2.63 9.84
C ALA A 76 -4.63 -2.37 10.03
N THR A 77 -3.83 -3.41 9.92
CA THR A 77 -2.36 -3.32 9.93
C THR A 77 -1.85 -3.65 8.54
N ILE A 78 -1.06 -2.75 7.99
CA ILE A 78 -0.58 -2.82 6.61
C ILE A 78 0.93 -2.77 6.63
N VAL A 79 1.57 -3.67 5.87
CA VAL A 79 3.00 -3.61 5.62
C VAL A 79 3.21 -3.32 4.15
N GLU A 80 3.97 -2.28 3.85
CA GLU A 80 4.24 -1.85 2.48
C GLU A 80 5.73 -1.91 2.20
N VAL A 81 6.09 -2.41 1.03
CA VAL A 81 7.47 -2.45 0.55
C VAL A 81 7.55 -1.66 -0.76
N PHE A 82 8.45 -0.69 -0.78
CA PHE A 82 8.69 0.16 -1.95
C PHE A 82 10.08 -0.13 -2.48
N GLY A 83 10.16 -0.51 -3.76
CA GLY A 83 11.44 -0.60 -4.44
C GLY A 83 11.94 0.78 -4.79
N LYS A 84 13.23 1.01 -4.63
CA LYS A 84 13.86 2.28 -4.97
C LYS A 84 14.58 2.17 -6.31
N ALA A 85 14.51 3.26 -7.09
CA ALA A 85 15.29 3.35 -8.32
C ALA A 85 16.79 3.35 -7.98
N PRO A 86 17.64 2.77 -8.84
CA PRO A 86 19.07 2.85 -8.67
C PRO A 86 19.51 4.31 -8.60
N ALA A 87 20.56 4.58 -7.81
CA ALA A 87 21.12 5.91 -7.74
C ALA A 87 21.63 6.36 -9.11
N SER A 88 21.36 7.61 -9.44
CA SER A 88 21.91 8.21 -10.67
C SER A 88 23.43 8.28 -10.58
N LYS A 89 24.04 8.08 -11.71
CA LYS A 89 25.50 8.17 -11.82
C LYS A 89 25.91 9.38 -12.62
#